data_0b5c66058670e8c3eef2888e2fcf5b67
#
_entry.id   0b5c66058670e8c3eef2888e2fcf5b67
#
_cell.length_a   1.000
_cell.length_b   1.000
_cell.length_c   1.000
_cell.angle_alpha   90.00
_cell.angle_beta   90.00
_cell.angle_gamma   90.00
#
_symmetry.space_group_name_H-M   'P 1'
#
loop_
_entity.id
_entity.type
_entity.pdbx_description
1 polymer ?
#
loop_
_entity_poly.entity_id
_entity_poly.type
_entity_poly.pdbx_seq_one_letter_code
_entity_poly.pdbx_strand_id
1 'polypeptide(L)'
;MNKNKIQSFIKLARLDKPIGIYLLLWPSLLGLLLAGINSQISVKSILIVIIGSILVRSCGCVINDISDYKLDKLVSRTAGRPLAVGDISIIEAWIFFIVLALISFALLCFTNTLTIKLSFFFGFLIVLYPITKRFISAPQFILGITFGSGSLIAYSLETSVFSTSILTLYIGIVAWIVSFDTYYALQDKNDDLQIGVNSTAILWAENAIIYSKVLHLAFYASLLII
;
A
#
# COMPACT_ATOMS: atom_id res chain seq x y z
N MET A 1 15.93 -24.91 -6.03
CA MET A 1 15.26 -23.78 -6.71
C MET A 1 16.31 -23.03 -7.53
N ASN A 2 16.10 -22.85 -8.84
CA ASN A 2 17.10 -22.23 -9.73
C ASN A 2 17.31 -20.76 -9.33
N LYS A 3 18.54 -20.21 -9.38
CA LYS A 3 18.87 -18.81 -9.01
C LYS A 3 17.92 -17.80 -9.71
N ASN A 4 17.55 -18.05 -10.95
CA ASN A 4 16.62 -17.22 -11.72
C ASN A 4 15.20 -17.17 -11.08
N LYS A 5 14.75 -18.28 -10.48
CA LYS A 5 13.42 -18.36 -9.87
C LYS A 5 13.32 -17.59 -8.54
N ILE A 6 14.37 -17.58 -7.75
CA ILE A 6 14.46 -16.76 -6.53
C ILE A 6 14.37 -15.28 -6.90
N GLN A 7 15.11 -14.85 -7.93
CA GLN A 7 15.05 -13.46 -8.40
C GLN A 7 13.64 -13.07 -8.89
N SER A 8 12.91 -13.98 -9.53
CA SER A 8 11.55 -13.72 -9.96
C SER A 8 10.59 -13.54 -8.76
N PHE A 9 10.74 -14.30 -7.67
CA PHE A 9 9.98 -14.05 -6.43
C PHE A 9 10.35 -12.73 -5.75
N ILE A 10 11.64 -12.36 -5.71
CA ILE A 10 12.08 -11.06 -5.20
C ILE A 10 11.45 -9.92 -6.00
N LYS A 11 11.41 -10.03 -7.34
CA LYS A 11 10.74 -9.07 -8.22
C LYS A 11 9.22 -9.04 -8.04
N LEU A 12 8.58 -10.21 -7.86
CA LEU A 12 7.14 -10.29 -7.61
C LEU A 12 6.76 -9.58 -6.31
N ALA A 13 7.57 -9.75 -5.24
CA ALA A 13 7.39 -9.07 -3.96
C ALA A 13 7.87 -7.60 -3.97
N ARG A 14 8.45 -7.10 -5.09
CA ARG A 14 9.04 -5.75 -5.22
C ARG A 14 10.16 -5.46 -4.21
N LEU A 15 10.87 -6.48 -3.73
CA LEU A 15 12.00 -6.31 -2.82
C LEU A 15 13.23 -5.73 -3.52
N ASP A 16 13.32 -5.86 -4.85
CA ASP A 16 14.31 -5.22 -5.72
C ASP A 16 14.09 -3.70 -5.90
N LYS A 17 12.87 -3.22 -5.61
CA LYS A 17 12.48 -1.80 -5.73
C LYS A 17 11.77 -1.33 -4.46
N PRO A 18 12.50 -1.05 -3.38
CA PRO A 18 11.94 -0.88 -2.03
C PRO A 18 11.13 0.42 -1.84
N ILE A 19 11.03 1.30 -2.83
CA ILE A 19 10.30 2.56 -2.72
C ILE A 19 8.86 2.36 -2.20
N GLY A 20 8.17 1.30 -2.66
CA GLY A 20 6.82 1.00 -2.21
C GLY A 20 6.76 0.52 -0.74
N ILE A 21 7.85 -0.07 -0.22
CA ILE A 21 7.97 -0.40 1.20
C ILE A 21 8.08 0.88 2.02
N TYR A 22 8.91 1.83 1.58
CA TYR A 22 9.06 3.14 2.26
C TYR A 22 7.75 3.93 2.28
N LEU A 23 6.95 3.86 1.19
CA LEU A 23 5.65 4.53 1.12
C LEU A 23 4.64 4.00 2.16
N LEU A 24 4.78 2.76 2.62
CA LEU A 24 3.99 2.20 3.71
C LEU A 24 4.67 2.39 5.07
N LEU A 25 5.99 2.31 5.11
CA LEU A 25 6.79 2.40 6.33
C LEU A 25 6.75 3.82 6.94
N TRP A 26 6.93 4.88 6.12
CA TRP A 26 6.93 6.25 6.63
C TRP A 26 5.61 6.64 7.30
N PRO A 27 4.42 6.42 6.69
CA PRO A 27 3.15 6.60 7.39
C PRO A 27 3.05 5.84 8.70
N SER A 28 3.49 4.59 8.71
CA SER A 28 3.46 3.75 9.92
C SER A 28 4.37 4.29 11.02
N LEU A 29 5.59 4.75 10.66
CA LEU A 29 6.50 5.37 11.62
C LEU A 29 5.95 6.70 12.16
N LEU A 30 5.30 7.53 11.33
CA LEU A 30 4.65 8.76 11.79
C LEU A 30 3.54 8.47 12.80
N GLY A 31 2.71 7.44 12.55
CA GLY A 31 1.70 7.00 13.50
C GLY A 31 2.29 6.50 14.81
N LEU A 32 3.36 5.69 14.76
CA LEU A 32 4.04 5.19 15.94
C LEU A 32 4.70 6.33 16.75
N LEU A 33 5.36 7.28 16.08
CA LEU A 33 5.97 8.44 16.72
C LEU A 33 4.91 9.30 17.41
N LEU A 34 3.75 9.50 16.79
CA LEU A 34 2.66 10.25 17.40
C LEU A 34 2.13 9.55 18.66
N ALA A 35 2.05 8.22 18.66
CA ALA A 35 1.73 7.46 19.88
C ALA A 35 2.78 7.67 20.98
N GLY A 36 4.04 7.80 20.60
CA GLY A 36 5.17 7.99 21.51
C GLY A 36 5.26 9.35 22.19
N ILE A 37 4.46 10.35 21.79
CA ILE A 37 4.45 11.67 22.44
C ILE A 37 4.03 11.55 23.92
N ASN A 38 3.11 10.63 24.22
CA ASN A 38 2.57 10.43 25.57
C ASN A 38 2.94 9.07 26.20
N SER A 39 3.76 8.26 25.52
CA SER A 39 4.16 6.93 25.98
C SER A 39 5.57 6.57 25.48
N GLN A 40 6.20 5.59 26.12
CA GLN A 40 7.46 5.05 25.62
C GLN A 40 7.18 4.07 24.48
N ILE A 41 7.81 4.30 23.32
CA ILE A 41 7.72 3.38 22.19
C ILE A 41 8.57 2.13 22.49
N SER A 42 7.95 0.96 22.41
CA SER A 42 8.67 -0.30 22.60
C SER A 42 9.51 -0.66 21.35
N VAL A 43 10.68 -1.24 21.55
CA VAL A 43 11.50 -1.80 20.47
C VAL A 43 10.72 -2.85 19.68
N LYS A 44 9.87 -3.61 20.36
CA LYS A 44 8.96 -4.59 19.74
C LYS A 44 8.05 -3.92 18.71
N SER A 45 7.43 -2.79 19.03
CA SER A 45 6.54 -2.07 18.09
C SER A 45 7.30 -1.54 16.88
N ILE A 46 8.52 -1.05 17.07
CA ILE A 46 9.38 -0.62 15.95
C ILE A 46 9.64 -1.79 15.00
N LEU A 47 10.02 -2.96 15.53
CA LEU A 47 10.28 -4.15 14.74
C LEU A 47 9.03 -4.65 14.02
N ILE A 48 7.86 -4.64 14.69
CA ILE A 48 6.57 -5.01 14.09
C ILE A 48 6.24 -4.07 12.93
N VAL A 49 6.43 -2.77 13.08
CA VAL A 49 6.17 -1.78 12.01
C VAL A 49 7.08 -2.01 10.80
N ILE A 50 8.37 -2.22 11.02
CA ILE A 50 9.33 -2.45 9.92
C ILE A 50 9.02 -3.75 9.18
N ILE A 51 8.94 -4.87 9.92
CA ILE A 51 8.69 -6.18 9.32
C ILE A 51 7.29 -6.24 8.70
N GLY A 52 6.28 -5.71 9.39
CA GLY A 52 4.90 -5.64 8.90
C GLY A 52 4.79 -4.85 7.60
N SER A 53 5.47 -3.70 7.49
CA SER A 53 5.48 -2.90 6.26
C SER A 53 6.06 -3.66 5.06
N ILE A 54 7.15 -4.41 5.27
CA ILE A 54 7.75 -5.25 4.23
C ILE A 54 6.78 -6.36 3.79
N LEU A 55 6.23 -7.09 4.75
CA LEU A 55 5.33 -8.21 4.49
C LEU A 55 4.04 -7.78 3.81
N VAL A 56 3.35 -6.76 4.37
CA VAL A 56 2.08 -6.27 3.83
C VAL A 56 2.26 -5.65 2.44
N ARG A 57 3.36 -4.91 2.22
CA ARG A 57 3.67 -4.40 0.88
C ARG A 57 3.90 -5.53 -0.11
N SER A 58 4.65 -6.56 0.27
CA SER A 58 4.90 -7.72 -0.57
C SER A 58 3.60 -8.47 -0.89
N CYS A 59 2.74 -8.73 0.10
CA CYS A 59 1.41 -9.29 -0.11
C CYS A 59 0.59 -8.47 -1.10
N GLY A 60 0.52 -7.15 -0.90
CA GLY A 60 -0.20 -6.24 -1.79
C GLY A 60 0.31 -6.28 -3.23
N CYS A 61 1.62 -6.38 -3.44
CA CYS A 61 2.20 -6.51 -4.78
C CYS A 61 1.83 -7.85 -5.44
N VAL A 62 1.94 -8.94 -4.69
CA VAL A 62 1.64 -10.28 -5.23
C VAL A 62 0.17 -10.41 -5.61
N ILE A 63 -0.76 -9.98 -4.74
CA ILE A 63 -2.20 -10.06 -5.05
C ILE A 63 -2.60 -9.13 -6.19
N ASN A 64 -1.97 -7.96 -6.30
CA ASN A 64 -2.19 -7.06 -7.42
C ASN A 64 -1.71 -7.69 -8.74
N ASP A 65 -0.51 -8.27 -8.79
CA ASP A 65 0.02 -8.92 -9.99
C ASP A 65 -0.81 -10.18 -10.36
N ILE A 66 -1.35 -10.93 -9.37
CA ILE A 66 -2.28 -12.04 -9.59
C ILE A 66 -3.58 -11.53 -10.25
N SER A 67 -4.14 -10.43 -9.75
CA SER A 67 -5.38 -9.85 -10.27
C SER A 67 -5.22 -9.32 -11.68
N ASP A 68 -4.09 -8.68 -11.96
CA ASP A 68 -3.85 -7.92 -13.18
C ASP A 68 -3.01 -8.68 -14.23
N TYR A 69 -2.61 -9.96 -14.00
CA TYR A 69 -1.62 -10.65 -14.83
C TYR A 69 -1.94 -10.69 -16.34
N LYS A 70 -3.22 -10.65 -16.72
CA LYS A 70 -3.65 -10.58 -18.12
C LYS A 70 -3.53 -9.16 -18.68
N LEU A 71 -3.86 -8.15 -17.88
CA LEU A 71 -3.79 -6.74 -18.26
C LEU A 71 -2.34 -6.26 -18.30
N ASP A 72 -1.51 -6.73 -17.38
CA ASP A 72 -0.09 -6.37 -17.31
C ASP A 72 0.70 -6.66 -18.61
N LYS A 73 0.25 -7.64 -19.40
CA LYS A 73 0.84 -7.94 -20.72
C LYS A 73 0.58 -6.87 -21.76
N LEU A 74 -0.47 -6.06 -21.56
CA LEU A 74 -0.92 -5.03 -22.50
C LEU A 74 -0.34 -3.64 -22.18
N VAL A 75 0.21 -3.47 -20.98
CA VAL A 75 0.78 -2.19 -20.53
C VAL A 75 2.30 -2.24 -20.63
N SER A 76 2.88 -1.32 -21.37
CA SER A 76 4.32 -1.28 -21.69
C SER A 76 5.22 -1.36 -20.45
N ARG A 77 4.85 -0.68 -19.37
CA ARG A 77 5.60 -0.65 -18.10
C ARG A 77 5.55 -1.96 -17.33
N THR A 78 4.47 -2.72 -17.46
CA THR A 78 4.21 -3.93 -16.64
C THR A 78 4.38 -5.25 -17.39
N ALA A 79 4.52 -5.22 -18.71
CA ALA A 79 4.69 -6.40 -19.56
C ALA A 79 5.88 -7.31 -19.16
N GLY A 80 6.92 -6.73 -18.53
CA GLY A 80 8.09 -7.46 -18.01
C GLY A 80 7.94 -8.05 -16.58
N ARG A 81 6.75 -8.00 -15.97
CA ARG A 81 6.51 -8.58 -14.64
C ARG A 81 6.61 -10.10 -14.66
N PRO A 82 7.10 -10.77 -13.59
CA PRO A 82 7.32 -12.22 -13.55
C PRO A 82 6.10 -13.07 -13.92
N LEU A 83 4.89 -12.67 -13.52
CA LEU A 83 3.64 -13.34 -13.89
C LEU A 83 3.26 -13.07 -15.35
N ALA A 84 3.51 -11.85 -15.86
CA ALA A 84 3.17 -11.47 -17.23
C ALA A 84 4.05 -12.22 -18.24
N VAL A 85 5.34 -12.39 -17.97
CA VAL A 85 6.28 -13.11 -18.83
C VAL A 85 6.26 -14.62 -18.61
N GLY A 86 5.63 -15.13 -17.53
CA GLY A 86 5.52 -16.55 -17.24
C GLY A 86 6.69 -17.15 -16.43
N ASP A 87 7.58 -16.34 -15.88
CA ASP A 87 8.68 -16.80 -14.99
C ASP A 87 8.16 -17.47 -13.71
N ILE A 88 7.00 -17.07 -13.25
CA ILE A 88 6.25 -17.62 -12.12
C ILE A 88 4.86 -17.97 -12.60
N SER A 89 4.40 -19.18 -12.28
CA SER A 89 3.03 -19.60 -12.54
C SER A 89 2.05 -18.95 -11.56
N ILE A 90 0.77 -18.88 -11.94
CA ILE A 90 -0.29 -18.34 -11.09
C ILE A 90 -0.42 -19.11 -9.78
N ILE A 91 -0.22 -20.44 -9.81
CA ILE A 91 -0.29 -21.30 -8.62
C ILE A 91 0.85 -20.98 -7.66
N GLU A 92 2.08 -20.81 -8.16
CA GLU A 92 3.23 -20.44 -7.35
C GLU A 92 3.06 -19.05 -6.74
N ALA A 93 2.46 -18.11 -7.45
CA ALA A 93 2.16 -16.78 -6.93
C ALA A 93 1.12 -16.84 -5.80
N TRP A 94 0.07 -17.67 -5.93
CA TRP A 94 -0.92 -17.89 -4.86
C TRP A 94 -0.28 -18.54 -3.62
N ILE A 95 0.55 -19.57 -3.80
CA ILE A 95 1.28 -20.20 -2.69
C ILE A 95 2.16 -19.17 -1.98
N PHE A 96 2.88 -18.37 -2.74
CA PHE A 96 3.75 -17.32 -2.19
C PHE A 96 2.95 -16.26 -1.42
N PHE A 97 1.81 -15.82 -1.96
CA PHE A 97 0.89 -14.90 -1.27
C PHE A 97 0.42 -15.48 0.07
N ILE A 98 -0.03 -16.74 0.08
CA ILE A 98 -0.51 -17.41 1.30
C ILE A 98 0.61 -17.50 2.34
N VAL A 99 1.82 -17.84 1.94
CA VAL A 99 2.98 -17.90 2.87
C VAL A 99 3.25 -16.53 3.48
N LEU A 100 3.29 -15.46 2.67
CA LEU A 100 3.48 -14.09 3.17
C LEU A 100 2.34 -13.66 4.10
N ALA A 101 1.09 -13.99 3.76
CA ALA A 101 -0.07 -13.70 4.58
C ALA A 101 -0.03 -14.43 5.94
N LEU A 102 0.38 -15.70 5.96
CA LEU A 102 0.54 -16.48 7.20
C LEU A 102 1.64 -15.90 8.09
N ILE A 103 2.78 -15.49 7.50
CA ILE A 103 3.85 -14.84 8.26
C ILE A 103 3.37 -13.49 8.82
N SER A 104 2.61 -12.71 8.03
CA SER A 104 2.01 -11.46 8.49
C SER A 104 1.02 -11.69 9.63
N PHE A 105 0.20 -12.73 9.54
CA PHE A 105 -0.72 -13.12 10.59
C PHE A 105 0.01 -13.55 11.87
N ALA A 106 1.07 -14.37 11.76
CA ALA A 106 1.90 -14.74 12.90
C ALA A 106 2.50 -13.52 13.60
N LEU A 107 2.90 -12.49 12.83
CA LEU A 107 3.38 -11.23 13.41
C LEU A 107 2.28 -10.51 14.23
N LEU A 108 1.00 -10.57 13.80
CA LEU A 108 -0.12 -9.97 14.52
C LEU A 108 -0.39 -10.63 15.87
N CYS A 109 -0.05 -11.92 16.05
CA CYS A 109 -0.19 -12.61 17.33
C CYS A 109 0.64 -11.97 18.45
N PHE A 110 1.63 -11.15 18.11
CA PHE A 110 2.43 -10.38 19.05
C PHE A 110 1.87 -8.99 19.35
N THR A 111 0.68 -8.63 18.85
CA THR A 111 0.07 -7.30 19.00
C THR A 111 -1.19 -7.36 19.88
N ASN A 112 -1.80 -6.20 20.13
CA ASN A 112 -3.05 -6.11 20.87
C ASN A 112 -4.29 -6.32 19.99
N THR A 113 -5.45 -6.52 20.63
CA THR A 113 -6.73 -6.80 19.95
C THR A 113 -7.15 -5.69 18.99
N LEU A 114 -6.89 -4.41 19.30
CA LEU A 114 -7.24 -3.29 18.44
C LEU A 114 -6.42 -3.33 17.15
N THR A 115 -5.10 -3.52 17.26
CA THR A 115 -4.18 -3.67 16.14
C THR A 115 -4.60 -4.84 15.25
N ILE A 116 -4.96 -5.99 15.84
CA ILE A 116 -5.45 -7.16 15.09
C ILE A 116 -6.70 -6.80 14.28
N LYS A 117 -7.74 -6.20 14.93
CA LYS A 117 -8.99 -5.83 14.25
C LYS A 117 -8.76 -4.87 13.08
N LEU A 118 -7.93 -3.83 13.29
CA LEU A 118 -7.57 -2.88 12.23
C LEU A 118 -6.83 -3.56 11.08
N SER A 119 -5.86 -4.42 11.40
CA SER A 119 -5.07 -5.12 10.39
C SER A 119 -5.92 -6.07 9.53
N PHE A 120 -6.91 -6.75 10.12
CA PHE A 120 -7.86 -7.56 9.35
C PHE A 120 -8.75 -6.69 8.45
N PHE A 121 -9.30 -5.60 8.99
CA PHE A 121 -10.15 -4.69 8.22
C PHE A 121 -9.41 -4.11 7.01
N PHE A 122 -8.23 -3.53 7.24
CA PHE A 122 -7.45 -2.95 6.15
C PHE A 122 -6.81 -4.00 5.25
N GLY A 123 -6.44 -5.16 5.78
CA GLY A 123 -5.95 -6.30 5.00
C GLY A 123 -7.00 -6.79 3.98
N PHE A 124 -8.27 -6.83 4.37
CA PHE A 124 -9.36 -7.12 3.46
C PHE A 124 -9.47 -6.07 2.33
N LEU A 125 -9.36 -4.79 2.66
CA LEU A 125 -9.36 -3.71 1.66
C LEU A 125 -8.16 -3.80 0.69
N ILE A 126 -6.97 -4.21 1.17
CA ILE A 126 -5.78 -4.41 0.33
C ILE A 126 -6.03 -5.50 -0.71
N VAL A 127 -6.69 -6.60 -0.31
CA VAL A 127 -7.03 -7.69 -1.24
C VAL A 127 -8.08 -7.26 -2.26
N LEU A 128 -9.03 -6.40 -1.87
CA LEU A 128 -10.06 -5.89 -2.78
C LEU A 128 -9.55 -4.79 -3.72
N TYR A 129 -8.54 -4.03 -3.33
CA TYR A 129 -8.07 -2.86 -4.08
C TYR A 129 -7.81 -3.12 -5.58
N PRO A 130 -7.13 -4.22 -6.00
CA PRO A 130 -6.87 -4.45 -7.42
C PRO A 130 -8.14 -4.54 -8.28
N ILE A 131 -9.26 -4.99 -7.67
CA ILE A 131 -10.54 -5.13 -8.35
C ILE A 131 -11.22 -3.76 -8.49
N THR A 132 -10.97 -2.83 -7.56
CA THR A 132 -11.65 -1.52 -7.53
C THR A 132 -11.38 -0.67 -8.76
N LYS A 133 -10.21 -0.80 -9.40
CA LYS A 133 -9.84 -0.10 -10.64
C LYS A 133 -10.81 -0.31 -11.80
N ARG A 134 -11.58 -1.40 -11.76
CA ARG A 134 -12.55 -1.77 -12.81
C ARG A 134 -13.91 -1.12 -12.64
N PHE A 135 -14.23 -0.68 -11.43
CA PHE A 135 -15.57 -0.20 -11.07
C PHE A 135 -15.59 1.22 -10.50
N ILE A 136 -14.48 1.65 -9.89
CA ILE A 136 -14.38 2.95 -9.21
C ILE A 136 -13.59 3.91 -10.09
N SER A 137 -14.14 5.11 -10.33
CA SER A 137 -13.51 6.13 -11.17
C SER A 137 -12.23 6.71 -10.57
N ALA A 138 -12.06 6.65 -9.25
CA ALA A 138 -10.90 7.16 -8.52
C ALA A 138 -10.34 6.10 -7.54
N PRO A 139 -9.76 4.98 -8.04
CA PRO A 139 -9.23 3.92 -7.20
C PRO A 139 -8.08 4.36 -6.30
N GLN A 140 -7.41 5.48 -6.62
CA GLN A 140 -6.35 6.09 -5.81
C GLN A 140 -6.80 6.44 -4.39
N PHE A 141 -8.08 6.76 -4.18
CA PHE A 141 -8.60 6.99 -2.83
C PHE A 141 -8.63 5.71 -2.00
N ILE A 142 -9.01 4.58 -2.61
CA ILE A 142 -8.95 3.27 -1.92
C ILE A 142 -7.51 2.91 -1.58
N LEU A 143 -6.57 3.17 -2.51
CA LEU A 143 -5.15 2.99 -2.23
C LEU A 143 -4.69 3.89 -1.08
N GLY A 144 -5.07 5.17 -1.09
CA GLY A 144 -4.76 6.12 -0.02
C GLY A 144 -5.24 5.63 1.35
N ILE A 145 -6.49 5.19 1.42
CA ILE A 145 -7.10 4.64 2.64
C ILE A 145 -6.32 3.40 3.12
N THR A 146 -5.99 2.48 2.22
CA THR A 146 -5.30 1.23 2.58
C THR A 146 -3.84 1.46 2.98
N PHE A 147 -3.09 2.28 2.26
CA PHE A 147 -1.69 2.59 2.60
C PHE A 147 -1.58 3.48 3.83
N GLY A 148 -2.46 4.49 3.95
CA GLY A 148 -2.51 5.36 5.10
C GLY A 148 -2.82 4.62 6.41
N SER A 149 -3.50 3.47 6.32
CA SER A 149 -3.86 2.65 7.49
C SER A 149 -2.66 2.21 8.33
N GLY A 150 -1.47 2.15 7.72
CA GLY A 150 -0.24 1.88 8.44
C GLY A 150 -0.02 2.82 9.63
N SER A 151 -0.42 4.11 9.51
CA SER A 151 -0.35 5.07 10.62
C SER A 151 -1.28 4.70 11.78
N LEU A 152 -2.53 4.32 11.48
CA LEU A 152 -3.51 3.91 12.49
C LEU A 152 -3.12 2.59 13.17
N ILE A 153 -2.65 1.62 12.38
CA ILE A 153 -2.21 0.30 12.87
C ILE A 153 -0.99 0.46 13.78
N ALA A 154 0.01 1.25 13.36
CA ALA A 154 1.21 1.49 14.15
C ALA A 154 0.91 2.29 15.42
N TYR A 155 0.04 3.31 15.34
CA TYR A 155 -0.43 4.05 16.51
C TYR A 155 -1.12 3.13 17.52
N SER A 156 -1.96 2.20 17.05
CA SER A 156 -2.69 1.26 17.91
C SER A 156 -1.81 0.24 18.64
N LEU A 157 -0.53 0.10 18.29
CA LEU A 157 0.41 -0.77 19.02
C LEU A 157 0.65 -0.27 20.44
N GLU A 158 0.68 1.05 20.65
CA GLU A 158 1.00 1.69 21.94
C GLU A 158 -0.21 2.35 22.60
N THR A 159 -1.33 2.51 21.89
CA THR A 159 -2.53 3.18 22.40
C THR A 159 -3.79 2.38 22.08
N SER A 160 -4.79 2.47 22.96
CA SER A 160 -6.10 1.82 22.78
C SER A 160 -7.20 2.78 22.30
N VAL A 161 -6.93 4.08 22.26
CA VAL A 161 -7.91 5.12 21.89
C VAL A 161 -7.29 6.04 20.84
N PHE A 162 -8.04 6.33 19.77
CA PHE A 162 -7.60 7.27 18.75
C PHE A 162 -7.84 8.72 19.22
N SER A 163 -6.80 9.54 19.11
CA SER A 163 -6.89 10.98 19.28
C SER A 163 -7.29 11.69 17.99
N THR A 164 -7.71 12.94 18.10
CA THR A 164 -7.95 13.80 16.91
C THR A 164 -6.67 13.94 16.07
N SER A 165 -5.50 14.01 16.70
CA SER A 165 -4.21 14.13 16.01
C SER A 165 -3.93 12.96 15.08
N ILE A 166 -4.14 11.70 15.50
CA ILE A 166 -3.90 10.55 14.61
C ILE A 166 -4.91 10.51 13.45
N LEU A 167 -6.15 10.94 13.69
CA LEU A 167 -7.14 11.01 12.62
C LEU A 167 -6.78 12.10 11.59
N THR A 168 -6.31 13.26 12.06
CA THR A 168 -5.82 14.35 11.21
C THR A 168 -4.60 13.89 10.39
N LEU A 169 -3.64 13.22 11.03
CA LEU A 169 -2.48 12.64 10.36
C LEU A 169 -2.90 11.62 9.30
N TYR A 170 -3.82 10.72 9.63
CA TYR A 170 -4.31 9.70 8.68
C TYR A 170 -4.95 10.32 7.44
N ILE A 171 -5.82 11.33 7.61
CA ILE A 171 -6.45 12.04 6.50
C ILE A 171 -5.39 12.73 5.62
N GLY A 172 -4.41 13.39 6.23
CA GLY A 172 -3.28 14.00 5.53
C GLY A 172 -2.47 12.98 4.73
N ILE A 173 -2.17 11.82 5.32
CA ILE A 173 -1.45 10.73 4.66
C ILE A 173 -2.26 10.18 3.48
N VAL A 174 -3.57 9.99 3.63
CA VAL A 174 -4.45 9.57 2.52
C VAL A 174 -4.35 10.57 1.37
N ALA A 175 -4.43 11.88 1.64
CA ALA A 175 -4.28 12.93 0.63
C ALA A 175 -2.91 12.85 -0.06
N TRP A 176 -1.83 12.67 0.69
CA TRP A 176 -0.48 12.51 0.14
C TRP A 176 -0.35 11.30 -0.78
N ILE A 177 -0.90 10.15 -0.40
CA ILE A 177 -0.83 8.93 -1.20
C ILE A 177 -1.67 9.05 -2.47
N VAL A 178 -2.86 9.65 -2.39
CA VAL A 178 -3.69 9.93 -3.58
C VAL A 178 -2.95 10.84 -4.55
N SER A 179 -2.30 11.91 -4.05
CA SER A 179 -1.46 12.80 -4.84
C SER A 179 -0.35 12.04 -5.55
N PHE A 180 0.41 11.25 -4.80
CA PHE A 180 1.54 10.48 -5.28
C PHE A 180 1.13 9.45 -6.35
N ASP A 181 0.07 8.67 -6.09
CA ASP A 181 -0.38 7.64 -7.02
C ASP A 181 -1.03 8.25 -8.28
N THR A 182 -1.59 9.47 -8.19
CA THR A 182 -2.05 10.21 -9.36
C THR A 182 -0.89 10.56 -10.30
N TYR A 183 0.27 10.96 -9.76
CA TYR A 183 1.47 11.21 -10.60
C TYR A 183 1.94 9.93 -11.30
N TYR A 184 1.86 8.76 -10.64
CA TYR A 184 2.15 7.49 -11.28
C TYR A 184 1.13 7.15 -12.38
N ALA A 185 -0.16 7.37 -12.10
CA ALA A 185 -1.22 7.11 -13.08
C ALA A 185 -1.12 8.01 -14.33
N LEU A 186 -0.52 9.20 -14.22
CA LEU A 186 -0.25 10.05 -15.39
C LEU A 186 0.73 9.41 -16.38
N GLN A 187 1.65 8.56 -15.92
CA GLN A 187 2.59 7.84 -16.79
C GLN A 187 1.89 6.75 -17.61
N ASP A 188 0.90 6.10 -17.04
CA ASP A 188 0.15 5.00 -17.66
C ASP A 188 -1.14 5.47 -18.36
N LYS A 189 -1.47 6.78 -18.34
CA LYS A 189 -2.76 7.34 -18.76
C LYS A 189 -3.21 6.90 -20.15
N ASN A 190 -2.29 6.85 -21.12
CA ASN A 190 -2.61 6.47 -22.50
C ASN A 190 -2.92 4.98 -22.60
N ASP A 191 -2.16 4.13 -21.92
CA ASP A 191 -2.38 2.69 -21.90
C ASP A 191 -3.69 2.36 -21.15
N ASP A 192 -3.94 3.03 -20.00
CA ASP A 192 -5.14 2.87 -19.19
C ASP A 192 -6.42 3.22 -19.95
N LEU A 193 -6.38 4.28 -20.77
CA LEU A 193 -7.51 4.66 -21.63
C LEU A 193 -7.83 3.58 -22.68
N GLN A 194 -6.81 2.92 -23.25
CA GLN A 194 -7.00 1.88 -24.26
C GLN A 194 -7.59 0.59 -23.67
N ILE A 195 -7.22 0.24 -22.44
CA ILE A 195 -7.67 -0.99 -21.77
C ILE A 195 -8.88 -0.80 -20.87
N GLY A 196 -9.40 0.45 -20.76
CA GLY A 196 -10.58 0.76 -19.97
C GLY A 196 -10.38 0.69 -18.45
N VAL A 197 -9.17 0.98 -17.96
CA VAL A 197 -8.86 1.07 -16.52
C VAL A 197 -9.06 2.50 -16.03
N ASN A 198 -9.75 2.66 -14.89
CA ASN A 198 -10.01 3.95 -14.30
C ASN A 198 -8.82 4.46 -13.44
N SER A 199 -8.63 5.79 -13.45
CA SER A 199 -7.66 6.46 -12.58
C SER A 199 -8.02 7.92 -12.34
N THR A 200 -7.51 8.52 -11.26
CA THR A 200 -7.61 9.97 -11.01
C THR A 200 -6.93 10.79 -12.12
N ALA A 201 -5.91 10.26 -12.77
CA ALA A 201 -5.27 10.91 -13.92
C ALA A 201 -6.22 11.04 -15.13
N ILE A 202 -7.12 10.08 -15.31
CA ILE A 202 -8.16 10.13 -16.34
C ILE A 202 -9.32 11.02 -15.85
N LEU A 203 -9.80 10.79 -14.62
CA LEU A 203 -10.94 11.50 -14.05
C LEU A 203 -10.71 13.02 -13.95
N TRP A 204 -9.52 13.44 -13.55
CA TRP A 204 -9.17 14.85 -13.36
C TRP A 204 -8.60 15.50 -14.62
N ALA A 205 -8.31 14.71 -15.63
CA ALA A 205 -7.86 15.16 -16.95
C ALA A 205 -6.71 16.17 -16.89
N GLU A 206 -6.94 17.42 -17.31
CA GLU A 206 -5.96 18.51 -17.32
C GLU A 206 -5.66 19.06 -15.91
N ASN A 207 -6.61 18.91 -14.98
CA ASN A 207 -6.49 19.38 -13.60
C ASN A 207 -5.75 18.40 -12.67
N ALA A 208 -5.36 17.23 -13.15
CA ALA A 208 -4.75 16.18 -12.32
C ALA A 208 -3.53 16.67 -11.53
N ILE A 209 -2.66 17.49 -12.16
CA ILE A 209 -1.47 18.05 -11.50
C ILE A 209 -1.87 19.07 -10.43
N ILE A 210 -2.88 19.91 -10.68
CA ILE A 210 -3.34 20.94 -9.74
C ILE A 210 -3.94 20.27 -8.50
N TYR A 211 -4.84 19.31 -8.69
CA TYR A 211 -5.47 18.59 -7.58
C TYR A 211 -4.44 17.79 -6.78
N SER A 212 -3.47 17.16 -7.44
CA SER A 212 -2.38 16.47 -6.74
C SER A 212 -1.55 17.44 -5.87
N LYS A 213 -1.24 18.63 -6.36
CA LYS A 213 -0.54 19.66 -5.56
C LYS A 213 -1.35 20.11 -4.35
N VAL A 214 -2.66 20.32 -4.52
CA VAL A 214 -3.58 20.68 -3.41
C VAL A 214 -3.60 19.60 -2.34
N LEU A 215 -3.73 18.32 -2.73
CA LEU A 215 -3.68 17.20 -1.81
C LEU A 215 -2.34 17.09 -1.08
N HIS A 216 -1.24 17.39 -1.76
CA HIS A 216 0.09 17.42 -1.16
C HIS A 216 0.22 18.52 -0.11
N LEU A 217 -0.32 19.72 -0.41
CA LEU A 217 -0.38 20.84 0.55
C LEU A 217 -1.26 20.48 1.76
N ALA A 218 -2.39 19.79 1.55
CA ALA A 218 -3.25 19.33 2.62
C ALA A 218 -2.50 18.38 3.59
N PHE A 219 -1.62 17.53 3.08
CA PHE A 219 -0.76 16.70 3.94
C PHE A 219 0.17 17.56 4.80
N TYR A 220 0.88 18.54 4.24
CA TYR A 220 1.73 19.43 5.03
C TYR A 220 0.92 20.25 6.04
N ALA A 221 -0.26 20.74 5.66
CA ALA A 221 -1.14 21.42 6.60
C ALA A 221 -1.55 20.51 7.78
N SER A 222 -1.82 19.22 7.52
CA SER A 222 -2.14 18.27 8.59
C SER A 222 -1.00 18.08 9.57
N LEU A 223 0.27 18.10 9.11
CA LEU A 223 1.44 18.01 9.96
C LEU A 223 1.66 19.26 10.84
N LEU A 224 1.20 20.43 10.38
CA LEU A 224 1.31 21.69 11.14
C LEU A 224 0.22 21.81 12.24
N ILE A 225 -0.89 21.05 12.11
CA ILE A 225 -2.03 21.08 13.04
C ILE A 225 -1.81 20.10 14.21
N ILE A 226 -1.00 19.08 14.02
CA ILE A 226 -0.71 18.02 15.01
C ILE A 226 0.33 18.47 16.03
#